data_3f4e3a4a46089bbf49a1897a936226d7
#
_entry.id   3f4e3a4a46089bbf49a1897a936226d7
#
_cell.length_a   1.000
_cell.length_b   1.000
_cell.length_c   1.000
_cell.angle_alpha   90.00
_cell.angle_beta   90.00
_cell.angle_gamma   90.00
#
_symmetry.space_group_name_H-M   'P 1'
#
loop_
_entity.id
_entity.type
_entity.pdbx_description
1 polymer ?
#
loop_
_entity_poly.entity_id
_entity_poly.type
_entity_poly.pdbx_seq_one_letter_code
_entity_poly.pdbx_strand_id
1 'polypeptide(L)'
;HYNLSESDFIKIKKYLLLFSKMMFEVGAKKIYLPFSNNYETKNVDEVKRSLDLNKIKNLDMVSVHGMSSARISPNNTANGFFNIEGRSFEYENLYCVDASILPTSTIESPQGSIMALSHSIIERNF
;
A
#
# COMPACT_ATOMS: atom_id res chain seq x y z
N HIS A 1 9.11 9.73 4.09
CA HIS A 1 8.23 9.47 5.24
C HIS A 1 6.85 9.10 4.72
N TYR A 2 6.32 7.99 5.17
CA TYR A 2 4.95 7.58 4.90
C TYR A 2 4.13 7.72 6.18
N ASN A 3 3.10 8.53 6.13
CA ASN A 3 2.16 8.71 7.23
C ASN A 3 0.77 8.30 6.78
N LEU A 4 0.15 7.39 7.50
CA LEU A 4 -1.27 7.08 7.32
C LEU A 4 -2.13 8.29 7.73
N SER A 5 -3.14 8.59 6.92
CA SER A 5 -4.15 9.56 7.31
C SER A 5 -5.13 8.97 8.34
N GLU A 6 -5.78 9.83 9.11
CA GLU A 6 -6.86 9.40 10.02
C GLU A 6 -8.01 8.70 9.26
N SER A 7 -8.31 9.12 8.05
CA SER A 7 -9.31 8.48 7.20
C SER A 7 -8.92 7.05 6.80
N ASP A 8 -7.62 6.81 6.53
CA ASP A 8 -7.13 5.46 6.24
C ASP A 8 -7.17 4.57 7.47
N PHE A 9 -6.82 5.13 8.64
CA PHE A 9 -6.89 4.39 9.89
C PHE A 9 -8.33 3.97 10.24
N ILE A 10 -9.32 4.83 10.00
CA ILE A 10 -10.74 4.50 10.16
C ILE A 10 -11.13 3.34 9.24
N LYS A 11 -10.70 3.35 7.98
CA LYS A 11 -10.94 2.25 7.03
C LYS A 11 -10.28 0.95 7.50
N ILE A 12 -9.02 1.02 7.94
CA ILE A 12 -8.28 -0.14 8.46
C ILE A 12 -9.03 -0.75 9.65
N LYS A 13 -9.46 0.04 10.63
CA LYS A 13 -10.27 -0.44 11.77
C LYS A 13 -11.54 -1.15 11.32
N LYS A 14 -12.26 -0.57 10.35
CA LYS A 14 -13.48 -1.17 9.80
C LYS A 14 -13.19 -2.54 9.19
N TYR A 15 -12.13 -2.67 8.40
CA TYR A 15 -11.76 -3.94 7.77
C TYR A 15 -11.21 -4.96 8.77
N LEU A 16 -10.41 -4.54 9.75
CA LEU A 16 -9.96 -5.42 10.82
C LEU A 16 -11.15 -6.01 11.59
N LEU A 17 -12.15 -5.20 11.89
CA LEU A 17 -13.38 -5.69 12.55
C LEU A 17 -14.14 -6.68 11.65
N LEU A 18 -14.28 -6.38 10.36
CA LEU A 18 -14.97 -7.25 9.42
C LEU A 18 -14.27 -8.61 9.31
N PHE A 19 -12.96 -8.61 9.06
CA PHE A 19 -12.15 -9.83 8.97
C PHE A 19 -12.19 -10.63 10.27
N SER A 20 -12.11 -9.97 11.43
CA SER A 20 -12.20 -10.64 12.72
C SER A 20 -13.53 -11.36 12.92
N LYS A 21 -14.64 -10.73 12.53
CA LYS A 21 -15.95 -11.39 12.55
C LYS A 21 -15.97 -12.64 11.68
N MET A 22 -15.52 -12.51 10.42
CA MET A 22 -15.44 -13.65 9.50
C MET A 22 -14.56 -14.79 10.05
N MET A 23 -13.41 -14.46 10.64
CA MET A 23 -12.53 -15.47 11.24
C MET A 23 -13.17 -16.21 12.42
N PHE A 24 -13.89 -15.50 13.29
CA PHE A 24 -14.62 -16.15 14.39
C PHE A 24 -15.77 -17.02 13.88
N GLU A 25 -16.51 -16.59 12.86
CA GLU A 25 -17.60 -17.39 12.25
C GLU A 25 -17.06 -18.71 11.64
N VAL A 26 -15.88 -18.71 11.06
CA VAL A 26 -15.26 -19.95 10.55
C VAL A 26 -14.48 -20.74 11.61
N GLY A 27 -14.60 -20.37 12.89
CA GLY A 27 -14.14 -21.16 14.03
C GLY A 27 -12.77 -20.77 14.60
N ALA A 28 -12.22 -19.61 14.29
CA ALA A 28 -11.03 -19.11 14.97
C ALA A 28 -11.25 -19.01 16.48
N LYS A 29 -10.30 -19.52 17.26
CA LYS A 29 -10.39 -19.48 18.73
C LYS A 29 -9.84 -18.18 19.31
N LYS A 30 -8.92 -17.55 18.60
CA LYS A 30 -8.29 -16.29 18.96
C LYS A 30 -7.73 -15.58 17.73
N ILE A 31 -7.62 -14.27 17.80
CA ILE A 31 -7.07 -13.41 16.76
C ILE A 31 -6.08 -12.46 17.40
N TYR A 32 -4.94 -12.24 16.72
CA TYR A 32 -3.97 -11.22 17.08
C TYR A 32 -4.14 -10.03 16.14
N LEU A 33 -4.41 -8.86 16.71
CA LEU A 33 -4.55 -7.63 15.93
C LEU A 33 -3.17 -7.00 15.68
N PRO A 34 -2.97 -6.31 14.53
CA PRO A 34 -1.68 -5.75 14.14
C PRO A 34 -1.37 -4.45 14.90
N PHE A 35 -1.27 -4.54 16.20
CA PHE A 35 -0.86 -3.44 17.07
C PHE A 35 0.35 -3.85 17.91
N SER A 36 1.28 -2.92 18.11
CA SER A 36 2.54 -3.14 18.83
C SER A 36 2.39 -3.72 20.24
N ASN A 37 1.19 -3.66 20.82
CA ASN A 37 0.90 -4.23 22.14
C ASN A 37 0.39 -5.68 22.10
N ASN A 38 0.43 -6.35 20.95
CA ASN A 38 0.06 -7.76 20.74
C ASN A 38 -1.22 -8.18 21.47
N TYR A 39 -2.35 -7.55 21.15
CA TYR A 39 -3.62 -7.93 21.75
C TYR A 39 -4.16 -9.24 21.17
N GLU A 40 -4.13 -10.29 21.98
CA GLU A 40 -4.94 -11.49 21.77
C GLU A 40 -6.40 -11.14 22.05
N THR A 41 -7.28 -11.44 21.07
CA THR A 41 -8.72 -11.28 21.21
C THR A 41 -9.42 -12.61 20.97
N LYS A 42 -10.42 -12.93 21.78
CA LYS A 42 -11.15 -14.21 21.76
C LYS A 42 -12.59 -14.09 21.26
N ASN A 43 -13.06 -12.89 21.07
CA ASN A 43 -14.40 -12.57 20.58
C ASN A 43 -14.47 -11.18 19.95
N VAL A 44 -15.56 -10.91 19.25
CA VAL A 44 -15.78 -9.66 18.51
C VAL A 44 -15.78 -8.42 19.42
N ASP A 45 -16.24 -8.55 20.67
CA ASP A 45 -16.32 -7.39 21.57
C ASP A 45 -14.95 -7.00 22.12
N GLU A 46 -14.05 -7.96 22.30
CA GLU A 46 -12.64 -7.68 22.58
C GLU A 46 -11.94 -7.02 21.41
N VAL A 47 -12.24 -7.46 20.17
CA VAL A 47 -11.73 -6.77 18.96
C VAL A 47 -12.18 -5.32 18.93
N LYS A 48 -13.48 -5.03 19.10
CA LYS A 48 -13.99 -3.65 19.12
C LYS A 48 -13.27 -2.81 20.17
N ARG A 49 -13.19 -3.28 21.40
CA ARG A 49 -12.49 -2.57 22.50
C ARG A 49 -11.02 -2.29 22.15
N SER A 50 -10.33 -3.27 21.59
CA SER A 50 -8.94 -3.10 21.15
C SER A 50 -8.81 -2.05 20.05
N LEU A 51 -9.70 -2.07 19.05
CA LEU A 51 -9.72 -1.07 17.97
C LEU A 51 -10.02 0.34 18.48
N ASP A 52 -10.84 0.49 19.51
CA ASP A 52 -11.15 1.81 20.10
C ASP A 52 -10.00 2.37 20.93
N LEU A 53 -9.30 1.52 21.65
CA LEU A 53 -8.17 1.91 22.51
C LEU A 53 -6.89 2.25 21.72
N ASN A 54 -6.69 1.63 20.55
CA ASN A 54 -5.47 1.80 19.78
C ASN A 54 -5.52 3.01 18.84
N LYS A 55 -4.38 3.70 18.77
CA LYS A 55 -4.15 4.85 17.90
C LYS A 55 -3.33 4.42 16.68
N ILE A 56 -3.36 5.23 15.63
CA ILE A 56 -2.60 5.02 14.39
C ILE A 56 -1.11 4.71 14.62
N LYS A 57 -0.48 5.37 15.58
CA LYS A 57 0.93 5.16 15.92
C LYS A 57 1.27 3.78 16.51
N ASN A 58 0.26 3.03 16.94
CA ASN A 58 0.41 1.69 17.51
C ASN A 58 0.17 0.59 16.46
N LEU A 59 -0.21 0.98 15.24
CA LEU A 59 -0.48 0.03 14.15
C LEU A 59 0.85 -0.45 13.54
N ASP A 60 1.07 -1.75 13.58
CA ASP A 60 2.19 -2.41 12.92
C ASP A 60 1.78 -2.72 11.48
N MET A 61 2.46 -2.10 10.52
CA MET A 61 2.21 -2.29 9.10
C MET A 61 3.48 -2.69 8.36
N VAL A 62 3.32 -3.63 7.45
CA VAL A 62 4.36 -4.04 6.52
C VAL A 62 3.80 -3.94 5.11
N SER A 63 4.56 -3.33 4.20
CA SER A 63 4.31 -3.39 2.77
C SER A 63 5.45 -4.12 2.08
N VAL A 64 5.11 -5.09 1.25
CA VAL A 64 6.07 -5.81 0.40
C VAL A 64 6.04 -5.32 -1.06
N HIS A 65 5.10 -4.45 -1.39
CA HIS A 65 4.90 -3.89 -2.72
C HIS A 65 5.10 -2.36 -2.69
N GLY A 66 6.35 -1.92 -2.55
CA GLY A 66 6.68 -0.49 -2.66
C GLY A 66 6.46 0.00 -4.09
N MET A 67 5.69 1.07 -4.24
CA MET A 67 5.33 1.66 -5.54
C MET A 67 5.29 3.18 -5.45
N SER A 68 5.24 3.83 -6.61
CA SER A 68 4.91 5.27 -6.74
C SER A 68 5.89 6.23 -6.08
N SER A 69 7.13 5.83 -5.82
CA SER A 69 8.15 6.71 -5.23
C SER A 69 8.79 7.67 -6.25
N ALA A 70 8.70 7.36 -7.54
CA ALA A 70 9.23 8.15 -8.66
C ALA A 70 8.21 8.19 -9.81
N ARG A 71 7.00 8.62 -9.52
CA ARG A 71 5.82 8.50 -10.40
C ARG A 71 6.01 9.12 -11.77
N ILE A 72 5.43 8.46 -12.79
CA ILE A 72 5.22 9.08 -14.09
C ILE A 72 4.19 10.19 -14.00
N SER A 73 4.39 11.22 -14.82
CA SER A 73 3.46 12.34 -14.96
C SER A 73 3.46 12.82 -16.42
N PRO A 74 2.34 13.31 -16.96
CA PRO A 74 2.34 13.91 -18.29
C PRO A 74 3.20 15.17 -18.40
N ASN A 75 3.44 15.85 -17.28
CA ASN A 75 4.20 17.09 -17.23
C ASN A 75 5.23 17.05 -16.08
N ASN A 76 6.30 17.81 -16.21
CA ASN A 76 7.25 18.04 -15.13
C ASN A 76 6.57 18.84 -14.00
N THR A 77 6.15 18.14 -12.98
CA THR A 77 5.48 18.71 -11.79
C THR A 77 6.16 18.22 -10.52
N ALA A 78 5.91 18.88 -9.40
CA ALA A 78 6.45 18.49 -8.10
C ALA A 78 6.16 17.03 -7.68
N ASN A 79 5.22 16.37 -8.35
CA ASN A 79 4.81 14.99 -8.06
C ASN A 79 5.19 13.98 -9.17
N GLY A 80 5.87 14.40 -10.22
CA GLY A 80 6.27 13.54 -11.32
C GLY A 80 7.74 13.72 -11.65
N PHE A 81 8.49 12.63 -11.66
CA PHE A 81 9.93 12.61 -11.96
C PHE A 81 10.24 12.11 -13.38
N PHE A 82 9.32 11.35 -13.93
CA PHE A 82 9.44 10.72 -15.24
C PHE A 82 8.20 10.99 -16.09
N ASN A 83 8.39 11.09 -17.39
CA ASN A 83 7.30 11.20 -18.35
C ASN A 83 6.62 9.84 -18.58
N ILE A 84 5.56 9.80 -19.37
CA ILE A 84 4.80 8.57 -19.68
C ILE A 84 5.61 7.52 -20.45
N GLU A 85 6.77 7.90 -20.99
CA GLU A 85 7.73 7.03 -21.67
C GLU A 85 8.83 6.52 -20.73
N GLY A 86 8.70 6.79 -19.42
CA GLY A 86 9.66 6.38 -18.40
C GLY A 86 10.96 7.16 -18.39
N ARG A 87 11.07 8.24 -19.19
CA ARG A 87 12.27 9.09 -19.30
C ARG A 87 12.22 10.20 -18.24
N SER A 88 13.35 10.47 -17.62
CA SER A 88 13.51 11.57 -16.67
C SER A 88 13.25 12.92 -17.33
N PHE A 89 12.61 13.84 -16.59
CA PHE A 89 12.49 15.24 -17.01
C PHE A 89 13.80 16.04 -16.87
N GLU A 90 14.72 15.59 -16.02
CA GLU A 90 15.97 16.31 -15.72
C GLU A 90 17.18 15.75 -16.45
N TYR A 91 17.20 14.44 -16.73
CA TYR A 91 18.35 13.75 -17.29
C TYR A 91 17.99 13.04 -18.59
N GLU A 92 18.72 13.37 -19.67
CA GLU A 92 18.40 12.89 -21.03
C GLU A 92 18.49 11.37 -21.20
N ASN A 93 19.42 10.72 -20.52
CA ASN A 93 19.70 9.28 -20.68
C ASN A 93 19.27 8.45 -19.46
N LEU A 94 18.37 9.00 -18.63
CA LEU A 94 17.87 8.31 -17.43
C LEU A 94 16.43 7.83 -17.65
N TYR A 95 16.25 6.53 -17.52
CA TYR A 95 14.93 5.88 -17.59
C TYR A 95 14.66 5.10 -16.30
N CYS A 96 13.40 5.03 -15.92
CA CYS A 96 12.95 4.20 -14.84
C CYS A 96 11.93 3.19 -15.38
N VAL A 97 12.11 1.91 -15.05
CA VAL A 97 11.34 0.78 -15.61
C VAL A 97 10.88 -0.21 -14.52
N ASP A 98 10.67 0.26 -13.32
CA ASP A 98 10.26 -0.55 -12.18
C ASP A 98 8.96 -0.04 -11.52
N ALA A 99 8.58 -0.63 -10.38
CA ALA A 99 7.36 -0.27 -9.66
C ALA A 99 7.31 1.19 -9.18
N SER A 100 8.46 1.86 -9.05
CA SER A 100 8.50 3.23 -8.53
C SER A 100 7.80 4.23 -9.43
N ILE A 101 7.75 3.97 -10.74
CA ILE A 101 7.10 4.86 -11.72
C ILE A 101 5.58 4.70 -11.79
N LEU A 102 4.99 3.67 -11.21
CA LEU A 102 3.53 3.51 -11.22
C LEU A 102 2.87 4.76 -10.60
N PRO A 103 1.84 5.32 -11.24
CA PRO A 103 1.22 6.56 -10.78
C PRO A 103 0.47 6.38 -9.45
N THR A 104 0.02 5.16 -9.17
CA THR A 104 -0.71 4.79 -7.95
C THR A 104 -0.49 3.31 -7.65
N SER A 105 -0.83 2.89 -6.42
CA SER A 105 -0.79 1.48 -6.05
C SER A 105 -1.82 0.66 -6.83
N THR A 106 -1.45 -0.58 -7.14
CA THR A 106 -2.37 -1.58 -7.70
C THR A 106 -3.18 -2.23 -6.57
N ILE A 107 -4.39 -2.73 -6.88
CA ILE A 107 -5.21 -3.48 -5.91
C ILE A 107 -4.59 -4.85 -5.66
N GLU A 108 -4.08 -5.47 -6.73
CA GLU A 108 -3.45 -6.79 -6.73
C GLU A 108 -1.93 -6.69 -6.71
N SER A 109 -1.26 -7.85 -6.66
CA SER A 109 0.20 -7.91 -6.83
C SER A 109 0.64 -7.18 -8.11
N PRO A 110 1.60 -6.26 -8.03
CA PRO A 110 1.94 -5.37 -9.15
C PRO A 110 2.78 -6.03 -10.25
N GLN A 111 3.19 -7.29 -10.10
CA GLN A 111 4.18 -7.92 -10.98
C GLN A 111 3.78 -7.85 -12.46
N GLY A 112 2.55 -8.23 -12.81
CA GLY A 112 2.06 -8.15 -14.19
C GLY A 112 2.07 -6.73 -14.75
N SER A 113 1.62 -5.75 -13.95
CA SER A 113 1.62 -4.34 -14.33
C SER A 113 3.03 -3.79 -14.53
N ILE A 114 3.97 -4.16 -13.64
CA ILE A 114 5.38 -3.76 -13.74
C ILE A 114 6.00 -4.33 -15.01
N MET A 115 5.82 -5.62 -15.28
CA MET A 115 6.36 -6.27 -16.48
C MET A 115 5.82 -5.64 -17.75
N ALA A 116 4.52 -5.42 -17.85
CA ALA A 116 3.89 -4.80 -19.03
C ALA A 116 4.39 -3.37 -19.26
N LEU A 117 4.49 -2.57 -18.18
CA LEU A 117 4.97 -1.20 -18.26
C LEU A 117 6.45 -1.15 -18.65
N SER A 118 7.29 -1.96 -18.04
CA SER A 118 8.72 -2.06 -18.36
C SER A 118 8.95 -2.44 -19.82
N HIS A 119 8.22 -3.45 -20.31
CA HIS A 119 8.28 -3.87 -21.71
C HIS A 119 7.87 -2.74 -22.65
N SER A 120 6.75 -2.07 -22.36
CA SER A 120 6.26 -0.95 -23.18
C SER A 120 7.23 0.23 -23.23
N ILE A 121 7.90 0.54 -22.12
CA ILE A 121 8.89 1.62 -22.07
C ILE A 121 10.12 1.26 -22.90
N ILE A 122 10.62 0.02 -22.78
CA ILE A 122 11.79 -0.44 -23.54
C ILE A 122 11.48 -0.43 -25.04
N GLU A 123 10.35 -1.01 -25.47
CA GLU A 123 9.98 -1.03 -26.90
C GLU A 123 9.80 0.35 -27.53
N ARG A 124 9.46 1.38 -26.75
CA ARG A 124 9.25 2.73 -27.27
C ARG A 124 10.53 3.56 -27.37
N ASN A 125 11.53 3.21 -26.59
CA ASN A 125 12.73 4.04 -26.45
C ASN A 125 14.01 3.40 -27.03
N PHE A 126 13.98 2.09 -27.28
CA PHE A 126 15.13 1.32 -27.75
C PHE A 126 14.78 0.35 -28.88
#